data_7b79052f50c2738b0e589cb9d22077ab
#
_entry.id   7b79052f50c2738b0e589cb9d22077ab
#
_cell.length_a   1.000
_cell.length_b   1.000
_cell.length_c   1.000
_cell.angle_alpha   90.00
_cell.angle_beta   90.00
_cell.angle_gamma   90.00
#
_symmetry.space_group_name_H-M   'P 1'
#
loop_
_entity.id
_entity.type
_entity.pdbx_description
1 polymer ?
#
loop_
_entity_poly.entity_id
_entity_poly.type
_entity_poly.pdbx_seq_one_letter_code
_entity_poly.pdbx_strand_id
1 'polypeptide(L)'
;GAGVLFLTERPLSVSVVQPEQDVALRIYGLGSVEARILSRVGFEVGAALTGLATDVGDRVVRGQELATLDPAEQEARTARARAAVEANVAALARAEATVARGRTVLAQRQAANQRQQGLAQRDVTSIQRAEEAQRDEDVARADLAVAEADVAVIRAQGADAAAARQQENVLLARHRLSAPYDAVIVTRH
;
A
#
# COMPACT_ATOMS: atom_id res chain seq x y z
N GLY A 1 53.47 11.66 112.90
CA GLY A 1 53.31 12.44 111.71
C GLY A 1 52.60 11.68 110.65
N ALA A 2 51.37 12.01 110.35
CA ALA A 2 50.54 11.46 109.24
C ALA A 2 50.59 12.36 108.08
N GLY A 3 51.15 11.97 106.96
CA GLY A 3 51.13 12.69 105.68
C GLY A 3 49.89 12.23 104.88
N VAL A 4 49.01 13.16 104.64
CA VAL A 4 47.85 12.96 103.78
C VAL A 4 48.26 13.26 102.33
N LEU A 5 48.28 12.27 101.50
CA LEU A 5 48.54 12.42 100.05
C LEU A 5 47.22 12.84 99.36
N PHE A 6 47.14 14.08 98.88
CA PHE A 6 46.04 14.57 98.06
C PHE A 6 46.36 14.21 96.60
N LEU A 7 45.65 13.19 96.14
CA LEU A 7 45.60 12.89 94.73
C LEU A 7 44.58 13.85 94.08
N THR A 8 45.11 14.87 93.39
CA THR A 8 44.33 15.72 92.53
C THR A 8 43.98 15.03 91.21
N GLU A 9 42.78 14.51 91.13
CA GLU A 9 42.24 14.05 89.87
C GLU A 9 41.98 15.31 88.97
N ARG A 10 42.74 15.38 87.91
CA ARG A 10 42.44 16.37 86.90
C ARG A 10 41.28 15.95 86.07
N PRO A 11 40.16 16.71 85.95
CA PRO A 11 39.05 16.38 85.09
C PRO A 11 39.52 16.44 83.62
N LEU A 12 39.40 15.34 82.93
CA LEU A 12 39.55 15.26 81.49
C LEU A 12 38.32 15.92 80.86
N SER A 13 38.49 17.05 80.17
CA SER A 13 37.46 17.67 79.38
C SER A 13 37.26 16.83 78.11
N VAL A 14 36.21 16.07 78.02
CA VAL A 14 35.77 15.33 76.84
C VAL A 14 34.78 16.23 76.10
N SER A 15 35.13 16.54 74.83
CA SER A 15 34.19 17.19 73.93
C SER A 15 33.19 16.15 73.38
N VAL A 16 31.94 16.20 73.84
CA VAL A 16 30.86 15.31 73.36
C VAL A 16 30.34 15.93 72.07
N VAL A 17 30.53 15.25 70.99
CA VAL A 17 29.89 15.57 69.70
C VAL A 17 28.40 15.22 69.82
N GLN A 18 27.56 16.22 69.68
CA GLN A 18 26.11 15.99 69.68
C GLN A 18 25.75 15.23 68.39
N PRO A 19 24.87 14.24 68.49
CA PRO A 19 24.36 13.53 67.31
C PRO A 19 23.55 14.51 66.47
N GLU A 20 23.97 14.71 65.23
CA GLU A 20 23.24 15.53 64.24
C GLU A 20 22.07 14.68 63.73
N GLN A 21 20.85 15.13 64.00
CA GLN A 21 19.63 14.52 63.47
C GLN A 21 19.28 15.19 62.14
N ASP A 22 18.73 14.44 61.17
CA ASP A 22 18.39 14.87 59.82
C ASP A 22 19.60 15.20 58.91
N VAL A 23 20.60 14.36 58.90
CA VAL A 23 21.68 14.46 57.92
C VAL A 23 21.15 13.98 56.56
N ALA A 24 20.92 14.90 55.62
CA ALA A 24 20.55 14.60 54.25
C ALA A 24 21.70 13.88 53.55
N LEU A 25 21.63 12.55 53.47
CA LEU A 25 22.58 11.75 52.71
C LEU A 25 22.28 11.89 51.21
N ARG A 26 23.05 12.71 50.51
CA ARG A 26 22.93 12.80 49.06
C ARG A 26 23.78 11.71 48.41
N ILE A 27 23.08 10.70 47.87
CA ILE A 27 23.71 9.63 47.09
C ILE A 27 23.73 10.11 45.63
N TYR A 28 24.92 10.25 45.05
CA TYR A 28 25.06 10.52 43.62
C TYR A 28 25.23 9.18 42.91
N GLY A 29 24.31 8.91 41.99
CA GLY A 29 24.39 7.78 41.07
C GLY A 29 24.53 8.31 39.64
N LEU A 30 25.44 7.80 38.87
CA LEU A 30 25.50 7.98 37.44
C LEU A 30 24.61 6.93 36.81
N GLY A 31 23.57 7.36 36.05
CA GLY A 31 22.71 6.51 35.28
C GLY A 31 22.65 6.95 33.85
N SER A 32 22.62 6.01 32.91
CA SER A 32 22.32 6.28 31.50
C SER A 32 20.82 6.18 31.28
N VAL A 33 20.23 7.18 30.63
CA VAL A 33 18.85 7.12 30.17
C VAL A 33 18.88 6.60 28.75
N GLU A 34 18.41 5.39 28.54
CA GLU A 34 18.29 4.79 27.21
C GLU A 34 16.83 4.77 26.77
N ALA A 35 16.63 4.84 25.45
CA ALA A 35 15.28 4.71 24.88
C ALA A 35 14.75 3.30 25.13
N ARG A 36 13.54 3.18 25.67
CA ARG A 36 12.88 1.89 25.90
C ARG A 36 12.65 1.10 24.61
N ILE A 37 12.38 1.80 23.49
CA ILE A 37 12.19 1.23 22.16
C ILE A 37 13.07 2.01 21.21
N LEU A 38 14.00 1.34 20.55
CA LEU A 38 14.80 1.88 19.48
C LEU A 38 14.39 1.18 18.17
N SER A 39 13.86 1.96 17.22
CA SER A 39 13.51 1.46 15.90
C SER A 39 14.37 2.10 14.83
N ARG A 40 14.83 1.28 13.91
CA ARG A 40 15.54 1.74 12.71
C ARG A 40 14.53 1.83 11.57
N VAL A 41 14.38 3.01 10.99
CA VAL A 41 13.50 3.29 9.87
C VAL A 41 14.36 3.69 8.69
N GLY A 42 14.11 3.17 7.51
CA GLY A 42 14.86 3.45 6.31
C GLY A 42 14.03 3.21 5.06
N PHE A 43 14.54 3.66 3.92
CA PHE A 43 13.92 3.44 2.63
C PHE A 43 14.03 1.97 2.21
N GLU A 44 12.98 1.45 1.60
CA GLU A 44 12.93 0.10 1.02
C GLU A 44 13.31 0.09 -0.47
N VAL A 45 13.51 1.27 -1.06
CA VAL A 45 13.91 1.47 -2.45
C VAL A 45 15.15 2.35 -2.53
N GLY A 46 15.94 2.21 -3.58
CA GLY A 46 17.15 3.01 -3.80
C GLY A 46 16.89 4.11 -4.82
N ALA A 47 17.11 5.35 -4.42
CA ALA A 47 17.13 6.52 -5.30
C ALA A 47 17.92 7.65 -4.64
N ALA A 48 18.15 8.76 -5.34
CA ALA A 48 18.83 9.93 -4.77
C ALA A 48 17.96 10.59 -3.68
N LEU A 49 18.55 10.97 -2.55
CA LEU A 49 17.87 11.74 -1.51
C LEU A 49 17.68 13.18 -1.99
N THR A 50 16.43 13.65 -2.04
CA THR A 50 16.08 15.00 -2.48
C THR A 50 15.64 15.92 -1.35
N GLY A 51 15.11 15.33 -0.27
CA GLY A 51 14.63 16.09 0.88
C GLY A 51 14.92 15.39 2.19
N LEU A 52 15.29 16.17 3.19
CA LEU A 52 15.43 15.74 4.57
C LEU A 52 14.70 16.75 5.45
N ALA A 53 13.60 16.33 6.06
CA ALA A 53 12.70 17.20 6.79
C ALA A 53 12.98 17.24 8.30
N THR A 54 13.83 16.35 8.82
CA THR A 54 14.06 16.19 10.27
C THR A 54 15.52 15.93 10.57
N ASP A 55 15.96 16.33 11.78
CA ASP A 55 17.34 16.10 12.26
C ASP A 55 17.37 15.41 13.62
N VAL A 56 18.56 15.07 14.08
CA VAL A 56 18.81 14.45 15.40
C VAL A 56 18.30 15.37 16.52
N GLY A 57 17.51 14.84 17.42
CA GLY A 57 16.87 15.57 18.52
C GLY A 57 15.45 16.02 18.23
N ASP A 58 14.98 15.98 16.97
CA ASP A 58 13.62 16.40 16.62
C ASP A 58 12.57 15.43 17.14
N ARG A 59 11.45 15.99 17.57
CA ARG A 59 10.23 15.24 17.89
C ARG A 59 9.37 15.13 16.65
N VAL A 60 9.00 13.92 16.32
CA VAL A 60 8.15 13.60 15.17
C VAL A 60 6.87 12.93 15.61
N VAL A 61 5.79 13.21 14.90
CA VAL A 61 4.49 12.56 15.11
C VAL A 61 4.26 11.49 14.06
N ARG A 62 3.41 10.52 14.36
CA ARG A 62 3.05 9.46 13.43
C ARG A 62 2.59 10.01 12.08
N GLY A 63 3.16 9.51 10.99
CA GLY A 63 2.85 9.92 9.62
C GLY A 63 3.61 11.17 9.14
N GLN A 64 4.37 11.84 10.01
CA GLN A 64 5.21 12.97 9.61
C GLN A 64 6.30 12.50 8.65
N GLU A 65 6.49 13.24 7.55
CA GLU A 65 7.54 12.98 6.57
C GLU A 65 8.90 13.26 7.17
N LEU A 66 9.81 12.30 7.09
CA LEU A 66 11.19 12.38 7.60
C LEU A 66 12.17 12.70 6.48
N ALA A 67 12.02 12.05 5.34
CA ALA A 67 12.88 12.22 4.19
C ALA A 67 12.17 11.78 2.90
N THR A 68 12.65 12.27 1.76
CA THR A 68 12.11 11.99 0.43
C THR A 68 13.22 11.66 -0.55
N LEU A 69 13.04 10.61 -1.33
CA LEU A 69 13.88 10.26 -2.47
C LEU A 69 13.36 10.91 -3.75
N ASP A 70 14.21 11.00 -4.77
CA ASP A 70 13.82 11.45 -6.11
C ASP A 70 12.76 10.51 -6.71
N PRO A 71 11.52 10.96 -6.94
CA PRO A 71 10.46 10.13 -7.47
C PRO A 71 10.40 10.10 -8.99
N ALA A 72 11.20 10.88 -9.72
CA ALA A 72 10.98 11.18 -11.14
C ALA A 72 10.92 9.91 -12.01
N GLU A 73 11.81 8.96 -11.81
CA GLU A 73 11.78 7.70 -12.55
C GLU A 73 10.54 6.87 -12.21
N GLN A 74 10.20 6.78 -10.94
CA GLN A 74 9.04 6.02 -10.47
C GLN A 74 7.72 6.66 -10.88
N GLU A 75 7.65 7.99 -10.90
CA GLU A 75 6.49 8.73 -11.45
C GLU A 75 6.28 8.44 -12.93
N ALA A 76 7.36 8.40 -13.72
CA ALA A 76 7.29 8.02 -15.13
C ALA A 76 6.78 6.58 -15.33
N ARG A 77 7.23 5.63 -14.49
CA ARG A 77 6.73 4.24 -14.49
C ARG A 77 5.26 4.18 -14.13
N THR A 78 4.85 4.91 -13.11
CA THR A 78 3.45 5.01 -12.67
C THR A 78 2.56 5.61 -13.76
N ALA A 79 3.03 6.66 -14.43
CA ALA A 79 2.32 7.27 -15.55
C ALA A 79 2.16 6.28 -16.72
N ARG A 80 3.19 5.50 -17.04
CA ARG A 80 3.12 4.43 -18.07
C ARG A 80 2.09 3.35 -17.69
N ALA A 81 2.10 2.88 -16.45
CA ALA A 81 1.14 1.89 -15.99
C ALA A 81 -0.31 2.43 -16.01
N ARG A 82 -0.50 3.71 -15.69
CA ARG A 82 -1.80 4.39 -15.83
C ARG A 82 -2.26 4.42 -17.28
N ALA A 83 -1.39 4.80 -18.21
CA ALA A 83 -1.72 4.82 -19.64
C ALA A 83 -2.11 3.42 -20.16
N ALA A 84 -1.47 2.35 -19.66
CA ALA A 84 -1.84 0.97 -20.00
C ALA A 84 -3.27 0.62 -19.53
N VAL A 85 -3.68 1.06 -18.34
CA VAL A 85 -5.07 0.89 -17.86
C VAL A 85 -6.04 1.65 -18.75
N GLU A 86 -5.75 2.90 -19.13
CA GLU A 86 -6.61 3.72 -20.00
C GLU A 86 -6.75 3.09 -21.40
N ALA A 87 -5.66 2.56 -21.95
CA ALA A 87 -5.68 1.83 -23.22
C ALA A 87 -6.57 0.57 -23.16
N ASN A 88 -6.51 -0.17 -22.04
CA ASN A 88 -7.36 -1.35 -21.85
C ASN A 88 -8.84 -0.98 -21.72
N VAL A 89 -9.18 0.11 -21.04
CA VAL A 89 -10.55 0.63 -20.96
C VAL A 89 -11.10 0.93 -22.35
N ALA A 90 -10.30 1.56 -23.21
CA ALA A 90 -10.71 1.82 -24.59
C ALA A 90 -10.86 0.53 -25.42
N ALA A 91 -9.97 -0.46 -25.22
CA ALA A 91 -10.08 -1.76 -25.87
C ALA A 91 -11.35 -2.51 -25.43
N LEU A 92 -11.69 -2.46 -24.15
CA LEU A 92 -12.91 -3.06 -23.61
C LEU A 92 -14.17 -2.42 -24.24
N ALA A 93 -14.23 -1.11 -24.30
CA ALA A 93 -15.35 -0.41 -24.91
C ALA A 93 -15.54 -0.82 -26.39
N ARG A 94 -14.43 -0.99 -27.14
CA ARG A 94 -14.47 -1.48 -28.52
C ARG A 94 -15.00 -2.91 -28.61
N ALA A 95 -14.55 -3.81 -27.73
CA ALA A 95 -15.01 -5.21 -27.70
C ALA A 95 -16.50 -5.30 -27.33
N GLU A 96 -16.97 -4.51 -26.38
CA GLU A 96 -18.38 -4.44 -25.98
C GLU A 96 -19.27 -3.92 -27.13
N ALA A 97 -18.78 -2.95 -27.91
CA ALA A 97 -19.45 -2.50 -29.12
C ALA A 97 -19.53 -3.62 -30.19
N THR A 98 -18.50 -4.48 -30.29
CA THR A 98 -18.52 -5.66 -31.18
C THR A 98 -19.57 -6.67 -30.73
N VAL A 99 -19.69 -6.95 -29.43
CA VAL A 99 -20.74 -7.79 -28.87
C VAL A 99 -22.13 -7.21 -29.17
N ALA A 100 -22.33 -5.91 -28.98
CA ALA A 100 -23.60 -5.24 -29.29
C ALA A 100 -24.00 -5.40 -30.76
N ARG A 101 -23.03 -5.24 -31.66
CA ARG A 101 -23.23 -5.51 -33.10
C ARG A 101 -23.59 -6.97 -33.37
N GLY A 102 -22.86 -7.92 -32.74
CA GLY A 102 -23.11 -9.36 -32.88
C GLY A 102 -24.53 -9.74 -32.42
N ARG A 103 -24.98 -9.19 -31.31
CA ARG A 103 -26.38 -9.40 -30.83
C ARG A 103 -27.43 -8.91 -31.80
N THR A 104 -27.20 -7.75 -32.43
CA THR A 104 -28.11 -7.21 -33.44
C THR A 104 -28.15 -8.11 -34.68
N VAL A 105 -27.00 -8.59 -35.16
CA VAL A 105 -26.91 -9.52 -36.28
C VAL A 105 -27.63 -10.84 -35.96
N LEU A 106 -27.37 -11.41 -34.79
CA LEU A 106 -28.03 -12.65 -34.36
C LEU A 106 -29.53 -12.48 -34.31
N ALA A 107 -30.07 -11.42 -33.72
CA ALA A 107 -31.50 -11.13 -33.69
C ALA A 107 -32.13 -11.05 -35.08
N GLN A 108 -31.41 -10.39 -36.04
CA GLN A 108 -31.87 -10.34 -37.43
C GLN A 108 -31.92 -11.73 -38.08
N ARG A 109 -30.86 -12.56 -37.88
CA ARG A 109 -30.80 -13.91 -38.44
C ARG A 109 -31.86 -14.83 -37.80
N GLN A 110 -32.07 -14.72 -36.50
CA GLN A 110 -33.17 -15.45 -35.81
C GLN A 110 -34.54 -15.14 -36.39
N ALA A 111 -34.83 -13.84 -36.57
CA ALA A 111 -36.10 -13.43 -37.17
C ALA A 111 -36.24 -13.92 -38.64
N ALA A 112 -35.15 -13.94 -39.41
CA ALA A 112 -35.15 -14.47 -40.76
C ALA A 112 -35.36 -15.97 -40.78
N ASN A 113 -34.67 -16.72 -39.92
CA ASN A 113 -34.85 -18.17 -39.78
C ASN A 113 -36.29 -18.54 -39.40
N GLN A 114 -36.83 -17.89 -38.35
CA GLN A 114 -38.23 -18.12 -37.94
C GLN A 114 -39.21 -17.92 -39.10
N ARG A 115 -39.05 -16.87 -39.93
CA ARG A 115 -39.88 -16.66 -41.10
C ARG A 115 -39.73 -17.76 -42.14
N GLN A 116 -38.50 -18.20 -42.46
CA GLN A 116 -38.27 -19.27 -43.46
C GLN A 116 -38.78 -20.62 -42.97
N GLN A 117 -38.61 -20.94 -41.70
CA GLN A 117 -39.20 -22.18 -41.11
C GLN A 117 -40.72 -22.17 -41.17
N GLY A 118 -41.37 -21.03 -40.85
CA GLY A 118 -42.83 -20.93 -40.95
C GLY A 118 -43.35 -20.99 -42.38
N LEU A 119 -42.60 -20.52 -43.38
CA LEU A 119 -42.95 -20.67 -44.80
C LEU A 119 -42.72 -22.09 -45.31
N ALA A 120 -41.64 -22.76 -44.88
CA ALA A 120 -41.38 -24.16 -45.24
C ALA A 120 -42.47 -25.12 -44.70
N GLN A 121 -42.96 -24.90 -43.47
CA GLN A 121 -44.07 -25.67 -42.88
C GLN A 121 -45.39 -25.53 -43.64
N ARG A 122 -45.52 -24.46 -44.45
CA ARG A 122 -46.70 -24.19 -45.28
C ARG A 122 -46.49 -24.53 -46.77
N ASP A 123 -45.40 -25.24 -47.09
CA ASP A 123 -44.97 -25.56 -48.46
C ASP A 123 -44.78 -24.33 -49.39
N VAL A 124 -44.53 -23.14 -48.82
CA VAL A 124 -44.37 -21.87 -49.61
C VAL A 124 -42.92 -21.63 -50.00
N THR A 125 -41.94 -22.28 -49.30
CA THR A 125 -40.53 -22.20 -49.61
C THR A 125 -39.88 -23.58 -49.60
N SER A 126 -38.68 -23.69 -50.20
CA SER A 126 -37.92 -24.96 -50.19
C SER A 126 -37.30 -25.23 -48.82
N ILE A 127 -37.21 -26.50 -48.45
CA ILE A 127 -36.50 -26.99 -47.25
C ILE A 127 -35.08 -26.46 -47.23
N GLN A 128 -34.40 -26.43 -48.38
CA GLN A 128 -33.03 -25.92 -48.52
C GLN A 128 -32.89 -24.48 -48.00
N ARG A 129 -33.85 -23.58 -48.30
CA ARG A 129 -33.84 -22.19 -47.81
C ARG A 129 -34.03 -22.10 -46.31
N ALA A 130 -34.82 -22.97 -45.74
CA ALA A 130 -35.00 -23.04 -44.28
C ALA A 130 -33.69 -23.54 -43.59
N GLU A 131 -32.98 -24.52 -44.19
CA GLU A 131 -31.70 -25.00 -43.70
C GLU A 131 -30.58 -23.94 -43.85
N GLU A 132 -30.59 -23.15 -44.92
CA GLU A 132 -29.65 -22.03 -45.11
C GLU A 132 -29.88 -20.96 -44.04
N ALA A 133 -31.12 -20.59 -43.74
CA ALA A 133 -31.42 -19.62 -42.71
C ALA A 133 -31.05 -20.12 -41.32
N GLN A 134 -31.18 -21.42 -41.06
CA GLN A 134 -30.72 -22.02 -39.80
C GLN A 134 -29.19 -21.96 -39.68
N ARG A 135 -28.46 -22.31 -40.73
CA ARG A 135 -26.98 -22.23 -40.73
C ARG A 135 -26.53 -20.78 -40.50
N ASP A 136 -27.17 -19.80 -41.14
CA ASP A 136 -26.86 -18.38 -40.96
C ASP A 136 -27.05 -17.92 -39.50
N GLU A 137 -28.12 -18.40 -38.83
CA GLU A 137 -28.36 -18.14 -37.41
C GLU A 137 -27.28 -18.79 -36.54
N ASP A 138 -26.91 -20.04 -36.83
CA ASP A 138 -25.90 -20.77 -36.06
C ASP A 138 -24.51 -20.12 -36.17
N VAL A 139 -24.15 -19.64 -37.37
CA VAL A 139 -22.92 -18.86 -37.59
C VAL A 139 -22.95 -17.56 -36.78
N ALA A 140 -24.04 -16.80 -36.87
CA ALA A 140 -24.17 -15.55 -36.11
C ALA A 140 -24.11 -15.75 -34.59
N ARG A 141 -24.63 -16.87 -34.10
CA ARG A 141 -24.57 -17.27 -32.69
C ARG A 141 -23.13 -17.60 -32.28
N ALA A 142 -22.40 -18.33 -33.12
CA ALA A 142 -20.99 -18.65 -32.90
C ALA A 142 -20.10 -17.38 -32.90
N ASP A 143 -20.34 -16.47 -33.86
CA ASP A 143 -19.63 -15.19 -33.92
C ASP A 143 -19.86 -14.33 -32.69
N LEU A 144 -21.09 -14.30 -32.17
CA LEU A 144 -21.40 -13.61 -30.91
C LEU A 144 -20.65 -14.24 -29.73
N ALA A 145 -20.61 -15.56 -29.65
CA ALA A 145 -19.90 -16.26 -28.57
C ALA A 145 -18.40 -15.95 -28.60
N VAL A 146 -17.78 -15.87 -29.79
CA VAL A 146 -16.38 -15.42 -29.92
C VAL A 146 -16.21 -13.99 -29.43
N ALA A 147 -17.08 -13.06 -29.82
CA ALA A 147 -16.99 -11.68 -29.37
C ALA A 147 -17.18 -11.54 -27.84
N GLU A 148 -18.03 -12.34 -27.22
CA GLU A 148 -18.21 -12.38 -25.77
C GLU A 148 -16.98 -12.97 -25.06
N ALA A 149 -16.34 -13.97 -25.64
CA ALA A 149 -15.06 -14.50 -25.15
C ALA A 149 -13.94 -13.45 -25.21
N ASP A 150 -13.86 -12.68 -26.29
CA ASP A 150 -12.90 -11.58 -26.43
C ASP A 150 -13.06 -10.52 -25.32
N VAL A 151 -14.30 -10.17 -24.97
CA VAL A 151 -14.59 -9.27 -23.83
C VAL A 151 -14.04 -9.85 -22.53
N ALA A 152 -14.18 -11.17 -22.30
CA ALA A 152 -13.66 -11.81 -21.09
C ALA A 152 -12.12 -11.75 -21.03
N VAL A 153 -11.44 -11.96 -22.16
CA VAL A 153 -9.98 -11.84 -22.26
C VAL A 153 -9.52 -10.42 -21.97
N ILE A 154 -10.15 -9.40 -22.57
CA ILE A 154 -9.79 -7.99 -22.37
C ILE A 154 -10.05 -7.56 -20.92
N ARG A 155 -11.10 -8.04 -20.27
CA ARG A 155 -11.35 -7.80 -18.85
C ARG A 155 -10.25 -8.38 -17.95
N ALA A 156 -9.79 -9.58 -18.26
CA ALA A 156 -8.66 -10.19 -17.54
C ALA A 156 -7.38 -9.37 -17.72
N GLN A 157 -7.08 -8.91 -18.94
CA GLN A 157 -5.96 -8.01 -19.21
C GLN A 157 -6.08 -6.67 -18.47
N GLY A 158 -7.31 -6.15 -18.31
CA GLY A 158 -7.57 -4.94 -17.53
C GLY A 158 -7.31 -5.11 -16.05
N ALA A 159 -7.64 -6.28 -15.49
CA ALA A 159 -7.32 -6.60 -14.10
C ALA A 159 -5.80 -6.67 -13.89
N ASP A 160 -5.06 -7.27 -14.84
CA ASP A 160 -3.60 -7.34 -14.80
C ASP A 160 -2.96 -5.94 -14.89
N ALA A 161 -3.40 -5.10 -15.83
CA ALA A 161 -2.94 -3.71 -15.95
C ALA A 161 -3.23 -2.88 -14.68
N ALA A 162 -4.39 -3.09 -14.05
CA ALA A 162 -4.74 -2.43 -12.79
C ALA A 162 -3.84 -2.88 -11.64
N ALA A 163 -3.52 -4.17 -11.55
CA ALA A 163 -2.60 -4.71 -10.56
C ALA A 163 -1.17 -4.15 -10.77
N ALA A 164 -0.69 -4.10 -12.01
CA ALA A 164 0.59 -3.49 -12.33
C ALA A 164 0.66 -2.02 -11.92
N ARG A 165 -0.39 -1.22 -12.22
CA ARG A 165 -0.46 0.18 -11.75
C ARG A 165 -0.44 0.27 -10.23
N GLN A 166 -1.13 -0.62 -9.52
CA GLN A 166 -1.12 -0.63 -8.06
C GLN A 166 0.27 -0.92 -7.52
N GLN A 167 1.01 -1.84 -8.12
CA GLN A 167 2.40 -2.12 -7.76
C GLN A 167 3.28 -0.88 -7.91
N GLU A 168 3.19 -0.16 -9.03
CA GLU A 168 3.96 1.08 -9.25
C GLU A 168 3.59 2.18 -8.24
N ASN A 169 2.31 2.30 -7.86
CA ASN A 169 1.87 3.24 -6.83
C ASN A 169 2.47 2.91 -5.45
N VAL A 170 2.55 1.62 -5.09
CA VAL A 170 3.19 1.18 -3.84
C VAL A 170 4.67 1.53 -3.85
N LEU A 171 5.37 1.29 -4.96
CA LEU A 171 6.78 1.65 -5.11
C LEU A 171 6.98 3.17 -5.03
N LEU A 172 6.09 3.96 -5.63
CA LEU A 172 6.14 5.43 -5.52
C LEU A 172 5.95 5.89 -4.07
N ALA A 173 5.03 5.29 -3.33
CA ALA A 173 4.82 5.61 -1.92
C ALA A 173 6.07 5.34 -1.06
N ARG A 174 6.89 4.34 -1.42
CA ARG A 174 8.15 4.01 -0.72
C ARG A 174 9.28 5.02 -0.93
N HIS A 175 9.10 6.02 -1.82
CA HIS A 175 10.04 7.14 -1.98
C HIS A 175 9.88 8.21 -0.89
N ARG A 176 8.85 8.09 -0.05
CA ARG A 176 8.65 8.95 1.13
C ARG A 176 8.81 8.14 2.40
N LEU A 177 9.71 8.57 3.24
CA LEU A 177 9.92 7.97 4.56
C LEU A 177 9.12 8.75 5.58
N SER A 178 8.22 8.08 6.29
CA SER A 178 7.41 8.70 7.34
C SER A 178 7.56 7.99 8.68
N ALA A 179 7.35 8.73 9.77
CA ALA A 179 7.41 8.20 11.12
C ALA A 179 6.26 7.20 11.37
N PRO A 180 6.54 5.95 11.80
CA PRO A 180 5.51 4.95 12.05
C PRO A 180 4.71 5.22 13.34
N TYR A 181 5.25 5.99 14.28
CA TYR A 181 4.68 6.41 15.55
C TYR A 181 5.37 7.66 16.08
N ASP A 182 4.83 8.25 17.14
CA ASP A 182 5.41 9.42 17.79
C ASP A 182 6.75 9.07 18.45
N ALA A 183 7.80 9.78 18.10
CA ALA A 183 9.17 9.46 18.51
C ALA A 183 10.08 10.70 18.58
N VAL A 184 11.30 10.47 19.03
CA VAL A 184 12.43 11.43 18.94
C VAL A 184 13.51 10.80 18.08
N ILE A 185 14.08 11.55 17.17
CA ILE A 185 15.20 11.11 16.32
C ILE A 185 16.48 11.08 17.15
N VAL A 186 17.05 9.90 17.32
CA VAL A 186 18.26 9.70 18.14
C VAL A 186 19.53 9.73 17.28
N THR A 187 19.49 9.10 16.13
CA THR A 187 20.64 9.03 15.20
C THR A 187 20.18 9.06 13.75
N ARG A 188 21.06 9.52 12.88
CA ARG A 188 20.90 9.53 11.42
C ARG A 188 22.15 8.94 10.78
N HIS A 189 21.98 8.03 9.86
CA HIS A 189 23.04 7.39 9.08
C HIS A 189 22.83 7.61 7.59
#